data_73122386452347d2579b9347afafd15c
#
_entry.id   73122386452347d2579b9347afafd15c
#
_cell.length_a   1.000
_cell.length_b   1.000
_cell.length_c   1.000
_cell.angle_alpha   90.00
_cell.angle_beta   90.00
_cell.angle_gamma   90.00
#
_symmetry.space_group_name_H-M   'P 1'
#
loop_
_entity.id
_entity.type
_entity.pdbx_description
1 polymer ?
#
loop_
_entity_poly.entity_id
_entity_poly.type
_entity_poly.pdbx_seq_one_letter_code
_entity_poly.pdbx_strand_id
1 'polypeptide(L)'
;RKTHWNMQKEAGIDYITSNDFSYYDIVLDTAVLFNIIPQRYSSLPLSESDTYYAMARGYQGESGDVKALAMKKWFNTNYHYIVPEVEDNTDIRLTGNKLFDEYKEAKELGIETKSVITGAYTLLKLCRFTGEKQISDYIEAVIKAYSDLLDKCSECGIGYIQFDEPSLVQDMDNEDIELFKTLYTQILSSKKNCKVLLQTYFGDVRDIYIELIKMDFDGIGLDFIEGRQT
;
A
#
# COMPACT_ATOMS: atom_id res chain seq x y z
N ARG A 1 2.79 -4.07 18.80
CA ARG A 1 3.44 -2.86 18.27
C ARG A 1 4.38 -2.22 19.30
N LYS A 2 3.90 -1.78 20.46
CA LYS A 2 4.71 -1.06 21.50
C LYS A 2 6.04 -1.73 21.80
N THR A 3 6.06 -3.03 22.05
CA THR A 3 7.29 -3.79 22.34
C THR A 3 8.29 -3.69 21.18
N HIS A 4 7.83 -3.86 19.94
CA HIS A 4 8.70 -3.80 18.76
C HIS A 4 9.23 -2.40 18.50
N TRP A 5 8.43 -1.36 18.68
CA TRP A 5 8.87 0.03 18.57
C TRP A 5 9.95 0.37 19.62
N ASN A 6 9.73 -0.05 20.87
CA ASN A 6 10.73 0.16 21.93
C ASN A 6 12.04 -0.58 21.64
N MET A 7 11.97 -1.83 21.16
CA MET A 7 13.16 -2.60 20.79
C MET A 7 13.96 -1.91 19.67
N GLN A 8 13.28 -1.37 18.65
CA GLN A 8 13.93 -0.62 17.57
C GLN A 8 14.57 0.67 18.11
N LYS A 9 13.87 1.39 18.96
CA LYS A 9 14.37 2.62 19.62
C LYS A 9 15.61 2.33 20.48
N GLU A 10 15.56 1.28 21.30
CA GLU A 10 16.69 0.85 22.14
C GLU A 10 17.88 0.36 21.32
N ALA A 11 17.64 -0.22 20.13
CA ALA A 11 18.67 -0.61 19.19
C ALA A 11 19.28 0.57 18.40
N GLY A 12 18.76 1.79 18.58
CA GLY A 12 19.26 2.99 17.91
C GLY A 12 18.84 3.10 16.45
N ILE A 13 17.68 2.53 16.07
CA ILE A 13 17.12 2.68 14.72
C ILE A 13 16.51 4.08 14.58
N ASP A 14 16.97 4.84 13.58
CA ASP A 14 16.46 6.20 13.31
C ASP A 14 15.08 6.21 12.63
N TYR A 15 14.86 5.28 11.69
CA TYR A 15 13.62 5.18 10.91
C TYR A 15 12.79 3.99 11.35
N ILE A 16 12.20 4.10 12.54
CA ILE A 16 11.27 3.09 13.08
C ILE A 16 10.00 3.09 12.23
N THR A 17 9.49 1.90 11.91
CA THR A 17 8.32 1.74 11.05
C THR A 17 7.01 1.68 11.82
N SER A 18 5.92 2.19 11.22
CA SER A 18 4.54 1.97 11.63
C SER A 18 3.69 1.58 10.42
N ASN A 19 2.49 1.07 10.67
CA ASN A 19 1.59 0.48 9.68
C ASN A 19 2.17 -0.74 8.93
N ASP A 20 3.19 -1.36 9.50
CA ASP A 20 3.86 -2.57 9.00
C ASP A 20 3.36 -3.86 9.68
N PHE A 21 2.45 -3.73 10.65
CA PHE A 21 1.71 -4.84 11.25
C PHE A 21 0.31 -4.92 10.67
N SER A 22 0.02 -6.02 9.98
CA SER A 22 -1.28 -6.31 9.41
C SER A 22 -2.01 -7.38 10.20
N TYR A 23 -3.34 -7.32 10.26
CA TYR A 23 -4.14 -8.42 10.78
C TYR A 23 -4.08 -9.65 9.87
N TYR A 24 -3.91 -9.43 8.58
CA TYR A 24 -3.76 -10.47 7.58
C TYR A 24 -2.59 -10.20 6.63
N ASP A 25 -2.67 -9.18 5.77
CA ASP A 25 -1.58 -8.73 4.91
C ASP A 25 -1.66 -7.22 4.58
N ILE A 26 -0.54 -6.64 4.17
CA ILE A 26 -0.43 -5.20 3.92
C ILE A 26 -1.20 -4.76 2.65
N VAL A 27 -1.38 -5.65 1.68
CA VAL A 27 -2.13 -5.34 0.45
C VAL A 27 -3.61 -5.21 0.78
N LEU A 28 -4.14 -6.12 1.60
CA LEU A 28 -5.52 -6.03 2.09
C LEU A 28 -5.72 -4.79 2.96
N ASP A 29 -4.78 -4.47 3.85
CA ASP A 29 -4.83 -3.24 4.65
C ASP A 29 -4.90 -2.00 3.75
N THR A 30 -4.06 -1.96 2.69
CA THR A 30 -4.03 -0.86 1.72
C THR A 30 -5.33 -0.79 0.92
N ALA A 31 -5.87 -1.92 0.50
CA ALA A 31 -7.14 -1.99 -0.21
C ALA A 31 -8.30 -1.42 0.62
N VAL A 32 -8.38 -1.81 1.89
CA VAL A 32 -9.40 -1.28 2.83
C VAL A 32 -9.18 0.20 3.09
N LEU A 33 -7.94 0.65 3.26
CA LEU A 33 -7.61 2.08 3.42
C LEU A 33 -8.17 2.92 2.27
N PHE A 34 -8.11 2.38 1.04
CA PHE A 34 -8.59 3.06 -0.17
C PHE A 34 -9.98 2.64 -0.64
N ASN A 35 -10.79 2.05 0.24
CA ASN A 35 -12.18 1.66 -0.06
C ASN A 35 -12.32 0.66 -1.22
N ILE A 36 -11.29 -0.15 -1.47
CA ILE A 36 -11.36 -1.25 -2.45
C ILE A 36 -12.00 -2.45 -1.74
N ILE A 37 -13.31 -2.37 -1.59
CA ILE A 37 -14.16 -3.36 -0.90
C ILE A 37 -15.25 -3.79 -1.87
N PRO A 38 -15.23 -5.03 -2.41
CA PRO A 38 -16.25 -5.52 -3.31
C PRO A 38 -17.66 -5.46 -2.71
N GLN A 39 -18.64 -5.16 -3.55
CA GLN A 39 -20.03 -4.94 -3.12
C GLN A 39 -20.60 -6.11 -2.31
N ARG A 40 -20.21 -7.34 -2.63
CA ARG A 40 -20.67 -8.53 -1.88
C ARG A 40 -20.29 -8.53 -0.40
N TYR A 41 -19.25 -7.79 0.01
CA TYR A 41 -18.88 -7.61 1.42
C TYR A 41 -19.49 -6.34 2.00
N SER A 42 -19.44 -5.22 1.28
CA SER A 42 -19.95 -3.93 1.76
C SER A 42 -21.47 -3.90 1.91
N SER A 43 -22.20 -4.79 1.23
CA SER A 43 -23.64 -4.94 1.38
C SER A 43 -24.08 -5.74 2.60
N LEU A 44 -23.14 -6.42 3.29
CA LEU A 44 -23.43 -7.15 4.53
C LEU A 44 -23.41 -6.18 5.73
N PRO A 45 -24.31 -6.33 6.71
CA PRO A 45 -24.33 -5.50 7.92
C PRO A 45 -23.23 -5.93 8.91
N LEU A 46 -22.00 -5.89 8.45
CA LEU A 46 -20.81 -6.27 9.22
C LEU A 46 -20.09 -5.02 9.75
N SER A 47 -19.37 -5.16 10.87
CA SER A 47 -18.42 -4.14 11.30
C SER A 47 -17.24 -4.03 10.32
N GLU A 48 -16.47 -2.95 10.38
CA GLU A 48 -15.27 -2.77 9.55
C GLU A 48 -14.29 -3.95 9.73
N SER A 49 -14.05 -4.39 10.96
CA SER A 49 -13.18 -5.52 11.24
C SER A 49 -13.76 -6.84 10.72
N ASP A 50 -15.06 -7.07 10.84
CA ASP A 50 -15.69 -8.29 10.32
C ASP A 50 -15.69 -8.29 8.79
N THR A 51 -15.89 -7.13 8.15
CA THR A 51 -15.75 -6.97 6.68
C THR A 51 -14.32 -7.31 6.24
N TYR A 52 -13.30 -6.80 6.94
CA TYR A 52 -11.90 -7.13 6.68
C TYR A 52 -11.64 -8.64 6.74
N TYR A 53 -12.12 -9.30 7.81
CA TYR A 53 -11.96 -10.75 7.94
C TYR A 53 -12.83 -11.55 6.98
N ALA A 54 -14.01 -11.05 6.59
CA ALA A 54 -14.83 -11.66 5.56
C ALA A 54 -14.11 -11.66 4.20
N MET A 55 -13.44 -10.57 3.85
CA MET A 55 -12.59 -10.50 2.65
C MET A 55 -11.44 -11.52 2.70
N ALA A 56 -10.79 -11.67 3.86
CA ALA A 56 -9.65 -12.57 4.03
C ALA A 56 -10.02 -14.05 4.10
N ARG A 57 -11.13 -14.41 4.73
CA ARG A 57 -11.47 -15.80 5.09
C ARG A 57 -12.87 -16.24 4.67
N GLY A 58 -13.66 -15.33 4.11
CA GLY A 58 -15.09 -15.55 3.90
C GLY A 58 -15.88 -15.32 5.18
N TYR A 59 -17.19 -15.31 5.03
CA TYR A 59 -18.13 -15.16 6.14
C TYR A 59 -19.31 -16.09 5.92
N GLN A 60 -19.78 -16.71 7.02
CA GLN A 60 -21.01 -17.50 7.08
C GLN A 60 -21.78 -17.08 8.32
N GLY A 61 -23.02 -16.68 8.16
CA GLY A 61 -23.82 -16.23 9.29
C GLY A 61 -25.23 -15.78 8.89
N GLU A 62 -25.97 -15.25 9.85
CA GLU A 62 -27.36 -14.83 9.68
C GLU A 62 -27.54 -13.77 8.59
N SER A 63 -26.52 -12.96 8.33
CA SER A 63 -26.55 -11.91 7.33
C SER A 63 -26.26 -12.39 5.89
N GLY A 64 -25.98 -13.67 5.72
CA GLY A 64 -25.65 -14.29 4.43
C GLY A 64 -24.27 -14.97 4.43
N ASP A 65 -23.94 -15.57 3.29
CA ASP A 65 -22.67 -16.25 3.09
C ASP A 65 -21.88 -15.54 1.99
N VAL A 66 -20.58 -15.31 2.24
CA VAL A 66 -19.68 -14.79 1.23
C VAL A 66 -18.34 -15.52 1.26
N LYS A 67 -17.84 -15.86 0.06
CA LYS A 67 -16.53 -16.51 -0.08
C LYS A 67 -15.41 -15.47 0.11
N ALA A 68 -14.26 -15.93 0.63
CA ALA A 68 -13.05 -15.12 0.69
C ALA A 68 -12.60 -14.64 -0.69
N LEU A 69 -11.85 -13.57 -0.72
CA LEU A 69 -11.06 -13.16 -1.87
C LEU A 69 -10.00 -14.22 -2.20
N ALA A 70 -9.53 -14.21 -3.45
CA ALA A 70 -8.46 -15.10 -3.85
C ALA A 70 -7.15 -14.77 -3.10
N MET A 71 -6.31 -15.76 -2.94
CA MET A 71 -5.01 -15.64 -2.31
C MET A 71 -3.93 -15.98 -3.34
N LYS A 72 -2.89 -15.15 -3.44
CA LYS A 72 -1.72 -15.40 -4.28
C LYS A 72 -0.45 -15.32 -3.47
N LYS A 73 0.59 -15.96 -3.97
CA LYS A 73 1.92 -15.93 -3.37
C LYS A 73 2.50 -14.51 -3.44
N TRP A 74 3.06 -14.03 -2.32
CA TRP A 74 3.76 -12.76 -2.25
C TRP A 74 5.15 -12.91 -2.87
N PHE A 75 5.26 -12.56 -4.15
CA PHE A 75 6.47 -12.65 -4.96
C PHE A 75 7.18 -14.02 -4.83
N ASN A 76 8.47 -14.06 -4.56
CA ASN A 76 9.26 -15.28 -4.39
C ASN A 76 9.26 -15.86 -2.97
N THR A 77 8.43 -15.35 -2.06
CA THR A 77 8.34 -15.81 -0.66
C THR A 77 7.36 -16.97 -0.49
N ASN A 78 7.30 -17.50 0.73
CA ASN A 78 6.25 -18.44 1.14
C ASN A 78 5.01 -17.75 1.73
N TYR A 79 5.01 -16.41 1.83
CA TYR A 79 3.85 -15.64 2.24
C TYR A 79 2.86 -15.48 1.09
N HIS A 80 1.61 -15.21 1.44
CA HIS A 80 0.54 -14.96 0.50
C HIS A 80 -0.14 -13.64 0.84
N TYR A 81 -0.69 -12.99 -0.17
CA TYR A 81 -1.52 -11.81 -0.01
C TYR A 81 -2.94 -12.08 -0.51
N ILE A 82 -3.91 -11.37 0.04
CA ILE A 82 -5.29 -11.38 -0.42
C ILE A 82 -5.38 -10.45 -1.64
N VAL A 83 -5.86 -11.00 -2.76
CA VAL A 83 -5.97 -10.26 -4.02
C VAL A 83 -7.17 -9.32 -3.96
N PRO A 84 -6.96 -7.98 -3.92
CA PRO A 84 -8.07 -7.05 -3.94
C PRO A 84 -8.82 -7.16 -5.27
N GLU A 85 -10.15 -7.13 -5.22
CA GLU A 85 -10.99 -7.08 -6.41
C GLU A 85 -11.55 -5.68 -6.60
N VAL A 86 -11.35 -5.14 -7.80
CA VAL A 86 -11.87 -3.84 -8.23
C VAL A 86 -13.04 -4.09 -9.18
N GLU A 87 -14.23 -3.69 -8.77
CA GLU A 87 -15.46 -3.77 -9.57
C GLU A 87 -15.68 -2.43 -10.29
N ASP A 88 -16.44 -2.42 -11.38
CA ASP A 88 -16.68 -1.21 -12.20
C ASP A 88 -17.25 -0.02 -11.41
N ASN A 89 -17.92 -0.29 -10.31
CA ASN A 89 -18.49 0.71 -9.41
C ASN A 89 -17.61 0.99 -8.17
N THR A 90 -16.41 0.45 -8.12
CA THR A 90 -15.49 0.69 -6.98
C THR A 90 -15.11 2.18 -6.94
N ASP A 91 -15.39 2.82 -5.82
CA ASP A 91 -15.03 4.21 -5.54
C ASP A 91 -13.71 4.25 -4.76
N ILE A 92 -12.59 4.24 -5.51
CA ILE A 92 -11.23 4.28 -4.91
C ILE A 92 -10.98 5.66 -4.32
N ARG A 93 -10.89 5.73 -3.00
CA ARG A 93 -10.64 6.97 -2.24
C ARG A 93 -10.14 6.67 -0.83
N LEU A 94 -9.44 7.59 -0.22
CA LEU A 94 -8.97 7.47 1.15
C LEU A 94 -10.16 7.49 2.14
N THR A 95 -10.36 6.39 2.88
CA THR A 95 -11.43 6.27 3.89
C THR A 95 -10.93 5.74 5.22
N GLY A 96 -9.93 4.86 5.21
CA GLY A 96 -9.41 4.23 6.42
C GLY A 96 -8.55 5.15 7.28
N ASN A 97 -8.33 4.75 8.53
CA ASN A 97 -7.56 5.51 9.51
C ASN A 97 -6.39 4.72 10.12
N LYS A 98 -6.29 3.41 9.90
CA LYS A 98 -5.29 2.53 10.54
C LYS A 98 -3.87 3.11 10.52
N LEU A 99 -3.40 3.59 9.37
CA LEU A 99 -2.06 4.18 9.21
C LEU A 99 -1.85 5.37 10.16
N PHE A 100 -2.82 6.25 10.24
CA PHE A 100 -2.75 7.45 11.09
C PHE A 100 -2.89 7.13 12.57
N ASP A 101 -3.71 6.16 12.91
CA ASP A 101 -3.93 5.72 14.30
C ASP A 101 -2.68 5.02 14.84
N GLU A 102 -2.00 4.20 14.05
CA GLU A 102 -0.73 3.57 14.45
C GLU A 102 0.41 4.59 14.60
N TYR A 103 0.48 5.60 13.73
CA TYR A 103 1.42 6.70 13.90
C TYR A 103 1.18 7.47 15.21
N LYS A 104 -0.08 7.82 15.50
CA LYS A 104 -0.45 8.49 16.74
C LYS A 104 -0.11 7.65 17.98
N GLU A 105 -0.40 6.35 17.95
CA GLU A 105 -0.05 5.42 19.03
C GLU A 105 1.46 5.40 19.30
N ALA A 106 2.30 5.39 18.25
CA ALA A 106 3.74 5.47 18.41
C ALA A 106 4.19 6.82 18.98
N LYS A 107 3.60 7.91 18.49
CA LYS A 107 3.92 9.28 18.93
C LYS A 107 3.58 9.52 20.40
N GLU A 108 2.49 8.94 20.91
CA GLU A 108 2.14 8.96 22.34
C GLU A 108 3.19 8.28 23.22
N LEU A 109 3.99 7.36 22.66
CA LEU A 109 5.13 6.72 23.33
C LEU A 109 6.45 7.51 23.16
N GLY A 110 6.40 8.69 22.55
CA GLY A 110 7.59 9.49 22.22
C GLY A 110 8.47 8.84 21.15
N ILE A 111 7.85 8.12 20.22
CA ILE A 111 8.53 7.45 19.11
C ILE A 111 8.02 8.05 17.81
N GLU A 112 8.92 8.69 17.05
CA GLU A 112 8.64 9.15 15.69
C GLU A 112 8.82 7.97 14.74
N THR A 113 7.80 7.74 13.88
CA THR A 113 7.83 6.60 12.95
C THR A 113 7.68 7.08 11.51
N LYS A 114 8.22 6.32 10.57
CA LYS A 114 7.83 6.39 9.17
C LYS A 114 6.71 5.38 8.92
N SER A 115 5.63 5.83 8.32
CA SER A 115 4.51 4.93 7.97
C SER A 115 4.82 4.16 6.70
N VAL A 116 4.52 2.87 6.67
CA VAL A 116 4.74 1.99 5.51
C VAL A 116 3.41 1.61 4.87
N ILE A 117 3.33 1.63 3.56
CA ILE A 117 2.14 1.23 2.79
C ILE A 117 2.54 0.66 1.44
N THR A 118 1.73 -0.23 0.88
CA THR A 118 1.90 -0.66 -0.52
C THR A 118 1.82 0.54 -1.46
N GLY A 119 2.76 0.68 -2.38
CA GLY A 119 2.78 1.77 -3.35
C GLY A 119 1.71 1.64 -4.43
N ALA A 120 1.47 2.74 -5.14
CA ALA A 120 0.34 2.87 -6.07
C ALA A 120 0.44 1.92 -7.27
N TYR A 121 1.64 1.76 -7.82
CA TYR A 121 1.87 0.88 -8.96
C TYR A 121 1.69 -0.59 -8.54
N THR A 122 2.33 -1.02 -7.46
CA THR A 122 2.20 -2.38 -6.94
C THR A 122 0.75 -2.70 -6.58
N LEU A 123 0.02 -1.78 -5.93
CA LEU A 123 -1.39 -1.99 -5.62
C LEU A 123 -2.20 -2.30 -6.88
N LEU A 124 -2.07 -1.48 -7.93
CA LEU A 124 -2.78 -1.70 -9.20
C LEU A 124 -2.40 -3.03 -9.87
N LYS A 125 -1.12 -3.36 -9.90
CA LYS A 125 -0.62 -4.62 -10.50
C LYS A 125 -1.07 -5.87 -9.73
N LEU A 126 -1.33 -5.77 -8.44
CA LEU A 126 -1.78 -6.88 -7.59
C LEU A 126 -3.30 -7.01 -7.52
N CYS A 127 -4.05 -5.98 -7.89
CA CYS A 127 -5.50 -6.02 -7.96
C CYS A 127 -6.00 -6.93 -9.10
N ARG A 128 -7.20 -7.44 -8.92
CA ARG A 128 -7.99 -8.12 -9.95
C ARG A 128 -9.16 -7.23 -10.35
N PHE A 129 -9.20 -6.83 -11.61
CA PHE A 129 -10.33 -6.10 -12.18
C PHE A 129 -11.38 -7.12 -12.62
N THR A 130 -12.61 -6.99 -12.11
CA THR A 130 -13.67 -8.02 -12.26
C THR A 130 -14.83 -7.58 -13.14
N GLY A 131 -14.80 -6.35 -13.64
CA GLY A 131 -15.78 -5.79 -14.56
C GLY A 131 -15.24 -5.59 -15.98
N GLU A 132 -15.77 -4.60 -16.67
CA GLU A 132 -15.33 -4.18 -18.01
C GLU A 132 -14.18 -3.18 -17.96
N LYS A 133 -14.09 -2.38 -16.88
CA LYS A 133 -13.04 -1.41 -16.66
C LYS A 133 -11.68 -2.07 -16.41
N GLN A 134 -10.64 -1.38 -16.85
CA GLN A 134 -9.25 -1.81 -16.75
C GLN A 134 -8.43 -0.86 -15.87
N ILE A 135 -7.16 -1.12 -15.66
CA ILE A 135 -6.25 -0.27 -14.86
C ILE A 135 -6.34 1.20 -15.27
N SER A 136 -6.35 1.47 -16.58
CA SER A 136 -6.40 2.83 -17.13
C SER A 136 -7.58 3.67 -16.62
N ASP A 137 -8.70 3.03 -16.34
CA ASP A 137 -9.91 3.72 -15.89
C ASP A 137 -9.85 4.16 -14.41
N TYR A 138 -8.87 3.66 -13.66
CA TYR A 138 -8.71 3.94 -12.24
C TYR A 138 -7.48 4.79 -11.90
N ILE A 139 -6.65 5.14 -12.89
CA ILE A 139 -5.39 5.89 -12.66
C ILE A 139 -5.67 7.20 -11.91
N GLU A 140 -6.63 7.99 -12.36
CA GLU A 140 -6.96 9.28 -11.73
C GLU A 140 -7.47 9.11 -10.29
N ALA A 141 -8.31 8.09 -10.05
CA ALA A 141 -8.83 7.81 -8.71
C ALA A 141 -7.71 7.38 -7.75
N VAL A 142 -6.77 6.54 -8.21
CA VAL A 142 -5.61 6.12 -7.42
C VAL A 142 -4.67 7.29 -7.15
N ILE A 143 -4.37 8.11 -8.15
CA ILE A 143 -3.56 9.34 -7.97
C ILE A 143 -4.20 10.22 -6.89
N LYS A 144 -5.50 10.47 -7.00
CA LYS A 144 -6.21 11.27 -6.00
C LYS A 144 -6.14 10.65 -4.62
N ALA A 145 -6.38 9.35 -4.49
CA ALA A 145 -6.37 8.65 -3.20
C ALA A 145 -5.00 8.73 -2.50
N TYR A 146 -3.90 8.54 -3.24
CA TYR A 146 -2.54 8.67 -2.70
C TYR A 146 -2.14 10.15 -2.45
N SER A 147 -2.65 11.08 -3.23
CA SER A 147 -2.47 12.51 -2.98
C SER A 147 -3.19 12.93 -1.69
N ASP A 148 -4.44 12.50 -1.51
CA ASP A 148 -5.20 12.73 -0.27
C ASP A 148 -4.49 12.08 0.96
N LEU A 149 -3.85 10.92 0.76
CA LEU A 149 -3.02 10.27 1.79
C LEU A 149 -1.84 11.16 2.19
N LEU A 150 -1.07 11.72 1.22
CA LEU A 150 0.06 12.60 1.49
C LEU A 150 -0.37 13.90 2.19
N ASP A 151 -1.51 14.45 1.79
CA ASP A 151 -2.11 15.61 2.45
C ASP A 151 -2.42 15.31 3.91
N LYS A 152 -3.11 14.21 4.17
CA LYS A 152 -3.46 13.79 5.53
C LYS A 152 -2.23 13.41 6.38
N CYS A 153 -1.20 12.82 5.77
CA CYS A 153 0.09 12.60 6.43
C CYS A 153 0.69 13.93 6.91
N SER A 154 0.73 14.93 6.04
CA SER A 154 1.23 16.27 6.39
C SER A 154 0.41 16.94 7.49
N GLU A 155 -0.92 16.82 7.47
CA GLU A 155 -1.83 17.33 8.50
C GLU A 155 -1.63 16.64 9.85
N CYS A 156 -1.37 15.32 9.85
CA CYS A 156 -1.09 14.54 11.06
C CYS A 156 0.34 14.74 11.60
N GLY A 157 1.21 15.42 10.84
CA GLY A 157 2.60 15.64 11.20
C GLY A 157 3.49 14.41 10.98
N ILE A 158 3.12 13.51 10.08
CA ILE A 158 3.95 12.37 9.67
C ILE A 158 5.10 12.91 8.81
N GLY A 159 6.33 12.76 9.31
CA GLY A 159 7.52 13.28 8.63
C GLY A 159 7.96 12.46 7.43
N TYR A 160 7.69 11.15 7.44
CA TYR A 160 8.11 10.20 6.40
C TYR A 160 7.03 9.15 6.14
N ILE A 161 6.75 8.91 4.85
CA ILE A 161 5.97 7.77 4.39
C ILE A 161 6.83 6.92 3.43
N GLN A 162 6.73 5.61 3.55
CA GLN A 162 7.40 4.66 2.66
C GLN A 162 6.36 3.97 1.78
N PHE A 163 6.54 4.08 0.47
CA PHE A 163 5.79 3.33 -0.51
C PHE A 163 6.59 2.08 -0.91
N ASP A 164 6.04 0.91 -0.57
CA ASP A 164 6.61 -0.38 -0.97
C ASP A 164 6.17 -0.72 -2.39
N GLU A 165 7.15 -0.77 -3.30
CA GLU A 165 6.94 -1.02 -4.72
C GLU A 165 7.70 -2.28 -5.21
N PRO A 166 7.44 -3.47 -4.63
CA PRO A 166 8.11 -4.68 -5.06
C PRO A 166 7.76 -5.12 -6.48
N SER A 167 6.66 -4.65 -7.08
CA SER A 167 6.35 -4.97 -8.47
C SER A 167 7.33 -4.36 -9.47
N LEU A 168 8.15 -3.39 -9.07
CA LEU A 168 9.18 -2.78 -9.93
C LEU A 168 10.36 -3.72 -10.23
N VAL A 169 10.47 -4.85 -9.54
CA VAL A 169 11.51 -5.86 -9.82
C VAL A 169 11.07 -6.91 -10.86
N GLN A 170 9.83 -6.80 -11.33
CA GLN A 170 9.32 -7.64 -12.42
C GLN A 170 9.74 -7.03 -13.78
N ASP A 171 9.72 -7.85 -14.82
CA ASP A 171 9.96 -7.35 -16.19
C ASP A 171 8.91 -6.27 -16.51
N MET A 172 9.36 -5.09 -16.91
CA MET A 172 8.53 -3.93 -17.21
C MET A 172 8.58 -3.60 -18.70
N ASP A 173 7.44 -3.54 -19.32
CA ASP A 173 7.33 -3.00 -20.67
C ASP A 173 7.15 -1.47 -20.68
N ASN A 174 7.04 -0.87 -21.86
CA ASN A 174 6.88 0.58 -21.99
C ASN A 174 5.56 1.07 -21.37
N GLU A 175 4.49 0.28 -21.38
CA GLU A 175 3.20 0.64 -20.80
C GLU A 175 3.31 0.67 -19.25
N ASP A 176 4.02 -0.29 -18.68
CA ASP A 176 4.30 -0.36 -17.24
C ASP A 176 5.15 0.84 -16.78
N ILE A 177 6.18 1.20 -17.55
CA ILE A 177 7.03 2.35 -17.25
C ILE A 177 6.22 3.66 -17.30
N GLU A 178 5.40 3.84 -18.33
CA GLU A 178 4.56 5.04 -18.46
C GLU A 178 3.45 5.09 -17.40
N LEU A 179 2.87 3.95 -17.02
CA LEU A 179 1.92 3.87 -15.90
C LEU A 179 2.58 4.34 -14.60
N PHE A 180 3.74 3.80 -14.27
CA PHE A 180 4.49 4.18 -13.07
C PHE A 180 4.81 5.69 -13.06
N LYS A 181 5.33 6.22 -14.18
CA LYS A 181 5.63 7.65 -14.35
C LYS A 181 4.39 8.51 -14.16
N THR A 182 3.29 8.15 -14.79
CA THR A 182 2.02 8.89 -14.68
C THR A 182 1.54 8.97 -13.25
N LEU A 183 1.53 7.84 -12.53
CA LEU A 183 1.13 7.78 -11.13
C LEU A 183 2.02 8.69 -10.27
N TYR A 184 3.32 8.45 -10.28
CA TYR A 184 4.21 9.09 -9.31
C TYR A 184 4.56 10.53 -9.64
N THR A 185 4.55 10.96 -10.90
CA THR A 185 4.69 12.39 -11.22
C THR A 185 3.57 13.22 -10.57
N GLN A 186 2.34 12.72 -10.60
CA GLN A 186 1.21 13.44 -10.03
C GLN A 186 1.12 13.26 -8.50
N ILE A 187 1.30 12.06 -7.98
CA ILE A 187 1.29 11.80 -6.53
C ILE A 187 2.35 12.66 -5.83
N LEU A 188 3.59 12.65 -6.33
CA LEU A 188 4.68 13.41 -5.72
C LEU A 188 4.50 14.93 -5.83
N SER A 189 3.77 15.39 -6.84
CA SER A 189 3.45 16.85 -6.96
C SER A 189 2.54 17.34 -5.83
N SER A 190 1.82 16.47 -5.15
CA SER A 190 0.98 16.80 -3.98
C SER A 190 1.75 16.77 -2.65
N LYS A 191 3.02 16.38 -2.68
CA LYS A 191 3.90 16.29 -1.52
C LYS A 191 4.07 17.67 -0.86
N LYS A 192 3.90 17.73 0.46
CA LYS A 192 4.08 18.96 1.27
C LYS A 192 5.20 18.73 2.30
N ASN A 193 4.84 18.55 3.55
CA ASN A 193 5.79 18.39 4.66
C ASN A 193 6.14 16.90 4.93
N CYS A 194 5.45 15.95 4.29
CA CYS A 194 5.73 14.53 4.40
C CYS A 194 6.72 14.11 3.31
N LYS A 195 7.87 13.60 3.69
CA LYS A 195 8.86 13.04 2.77
C LYS A 195 8.45 11.66 2.31
N VAL A 196 8.66 11.38 1.02
CA VAL A 196 8.27 10.11 0.39
C VAL A 196 9.50 9.28 0.08
N LEU A 197 9.57 8.10 0.69
CA LEU A 197 10.57 7.09 0.41
C LEU A 197 9.95 6.00 -0.46
N LEU A 198 10.64 5.60 -1.52
CA LEU A 198 10.25 4.43 -2.31
C LEU A 198 11.15 3.26 -1.89
N GLN A 199 10.54 2.09 -1.63
CA GLN A 199 11.28 0.89 -1.24
C GLN A 199 10.99 -0.24 -2.21
N THR A 200 12.07 -0.86 -2.73
CA THR A 200 12.01 -2.07 -3.55
C THR A 200 12.71 -3.23 -2.86
N TYR A 201 12.27 -4.45 -3.14
CA TYR A 201 12.87 -5.68 -2.63
C TYR A 201 12.50 -6.87 -3.53
N PHE A 202 13.21 -8.01 -3.38
CA PHE A 202 13.09 -9.26 -4.14
C PHE A 202 13.75 -9.25 -5.53
N GLY A 203 14.51 -8.25 -5.89
CA GLY A 203 15.21 -8.19 -7.17
C GLY A 203 15.75 -6.81 -7.53
N ASP A 204 16.24 -6.69 -8.73
CA ASP A 204 16.74 -5.43 -9.28
C ASP A 204 15.64 -4.64 -10.02
N VAL A 205 15.84 -3.34 -10.18
CA VAL A 205 14.91 -2.41 -10.81
C VAL A 205 15.49 -1.76 -12.07
N ARG A 206 16.39 -2.47 -12.77
CA ARG A 206 17.13 -1.93 -13.94
C ARG A 206 16.22 -1.35 -15.01
N ASP A 207 15.05 -1.93 -15.23
CA ASP A 207 14.14 -1.51 -16.30
C ASP A 207 13.56 -0.11 -16.03
N ILE A 208 13.40 0.26 -14.77
CA ILE A 208 12.81 1.53 -14.35
C ILE A 208 13.83 2.49 -13.70
N TYR A 209 15.04 2.02 -13.38
CA TYR A 209 15.99 2.77 -12.55
C TYR A 209 16.25 4.20 -13.06
N ILE A 210 16.46 4.36 -14.37
CA ILE A 210 16.74 5.67 -14.98
C ILE A 210 15.57 6.65 -14.83
N GLU A 211 14.35 6.16 -14.86
CA GLU A 211 13.17 7.00 -14.63
C GLU A 211 12.97 7.26 -13.13
N LEU A 212 13.22 6.25 -12.31
CA LEU A 212 13.07 6.33 -10.86
C LEU A 212 13.95 7.43 -10.23
N ILE A 213 15.23 7.51 -10.64
CA ILE A 213 16.17 8.52 -10.11
C ILE A 213 15.89 9.95 -10.58
N LYS A 214 15.04 10.14 -11.58
CA LYS A 214 14.60 11.48 -12.04
C LYS A 214 13.38 11.99 -11.28
N MET A 215 12.70 11.14 -10.53
CA MET A 215 11.50 11.50 -9.81
C MET A 215 11.82 12.15 -8.46
N ASP A 216 10.87 12.93 -7.95
CA ASP A 216 11.03 13.72 -6.72
C ASP A 216 10.77 12.88 -5.45
N PHE A 217 11.31 11.65 -5.38
CA PHE A 217 11.38 10.89 -4.14
C PHE A 217 12.46 11.48 -3.22
N ASP A 218 12.20 11.51 -1.91
CA ASP A 218 13.19 11.94 -0.92
C ASP A 218 14.23 10.86 -0.57
N GLY A 219 13.94 9.61 -0.95
CA GLY A 219 14.85 8.49 -0.82
C GLY A 219 14.36 7.28 -1.58
N ILE A 220 15.31 6.43 -1.99
CA ILE A 220 15.06 5.17 -2.70
C ILE A 220 15.80 4.07 -1.96
N GLY A 221 15.06 3.02 -1.54
CA GLY A 221 15.62 1.80 -0.98
C GLY A 221 15.70 0.73 -2.06
N LEU A 222 16.87 0.14 -2.22
CA LEU A 222 17.15 -0.90 -3.20
C LEU A 222 17.53 -2.22 -2.50
N ASP A 223 17.26 -3.33 -3.16
CA ASP A 223 17.65 -4.66 -2.71
C ASP A 223 19.11 -4.95 -3.10
N PHE A 224 20.02 -4.94 -2.13
CA PHE A 224 21.45 -5.24 -2.36
C PHE A 224 21.78 -6.74 -2.25
N ILE A 225 20.80 -7.61 -2.04
CA ILE A 225 20.98 -9.06 -1.95
C ILE A 225 20.57 -9.73 -3.26
N GLU A 226 19.31 -9.57 -3.66
CA GLU A 226 18.76 -10.15 -4.88
C GLU A 226 18.88 -9.18 -6.09
N GLY A 227 18.94 -7.88 -5.85
CA GLY A 227 19.01 -6.80 -6.83
C GLY A 227 20.41 -6.26 -7.10
N ARG A 228 21.46 -7.08 -7.04
CA ARG A 228 22.87 -6.65 -7.19
C ARG A 228 23.25 -6.00 -8.52
N GLN A 229 22.36 -6.04 -9.51
CA GLN A 229 22.62 -5.54 -10.86
C GLN A 229 21.95 -4.19 -11.13
N THR A 230 21.25 -3.62 -10.13
CA THR A 230 20.68 -2.27 -10.21
C THR A 230 21.74 -1.20 -10.30
#